data_b8b69ef55c33627d9f6bbc76b5abc388
#
_entry.id   b8b69ef55c33627d9f6bbc76b5abc388
#
_cell.length_a   1.000
_cell.length_b   1.000
_cell.length_c   1.000
_cell.angle_alpha   90.00
_cell.angle_beta   90.00
_cell.angle_gamma   90.00
#
_symmetry.space_group_name_H-M   'P 1'
#
loop_
_entity.id
_entity.type
_entity.pdbx_description
1 polymer ?
#
loop_
_entity_poly.entity_id
_entity_poly.type
_entity_poly.pdbx_seq_one_letter_code
_entity_poly.pdbx_strand_id
1 'polypeptide(L)'
;ELTPRDKDKLLLFSAAQLAERRKARGLKLNYPEAVALISFEIMEGARDGRSVADLMSYGREILSREDVMEGVAEMVDEVQVEATFPDGTKLVTVHTPIN
;
A
#
# COMPACT_ATOMS: atom_id res chain seq x y z
N GLU A 1 12.81 14.02 -17.64
CA GLU A 1 11.36 13.92 -17.91
C GLU A 1 10.76 12.68 -17.28
N LEU A 2 9.55 12.79 -16.74
CA LEU A 2 8.89 11.68 -16.07
C LEU A 2 8.24 10.75 -17.08
N THR A 3 8.47 9.44 -16.91
CA THR A 3 7.77 8.41 -17.69
C THR A 3 6.33 8.28 -17.19
N PRO A 4 5.41 7.65 -17.95
CA PRO A 4 4.08 7.35 -17.45
C PRO A 4 4.09 6.54 -16.15
N ARG A 5 5.03 5.60 -16.00
CA ARG A 5 5.20 4.82 -14.77
C ARG A 5 5.58 5.72 -13.60
N ASP A 6 6.46 6.68 -13.82
CA ASP A 6 6.86 7.63 -12.77
C ASP A 6 5.66 8.47 -12.33
N LYS A 7 4.84 8.90 -13.28
CA LYS A 7 3.62 9.68 -12.99
C LYS A 7 2.61 8.87 -12.18
N ASP A 8 2.44 7.60 -12.53
CA ASP A 8 1.53 6.70 -11.79
C ASP A 8 2.01 6.54 -10.34
N LYS A 9 3.29 6.40 -10.11
CA LYS A 9 3.86 6.30 -8.77
C LYS A 9 3.66 7.58 -7.97
N LEU A 10 3.78 8.74 -8.62
CA LEU A 10 3.53 10.02 -7.95
C LEU A 10 2.05 10.19 -7.60
N LEU A 11 1.13 9.72 -8.47
CA LEU A 11 -0.29 9.72 -8.15
C LEU A 11 -0.60 8.81 -6.97
N LEU A 12 0.04 7.65 -6.93
CA LEU A 12 -0.09 6.72 -5.82
C LEU A 12 0.39 7.36 -4.52
N PHE A 13 1.53 8.04 -4.56
CA PHE A 13 2.07 8.76 -3.42
C PHE A 13 1.06 9.80 -2.90
N SER A 14 0.49 10.60 -3.80
CA SER A 14 -0.50 11.61 -3.43
C SER A 14 -1.73 10.99 -2.79
N ALA A 15 -2.23 9.90 -3.38
CA ALA A 15 -3.38 9.18 -2.83
C ALA A 15 -3.08 8.60 -1.45
N ALA A 16 -1.89 8.05 -1.26
CA ALA A 16 -1.47 7.50 0.02
C ALA A 16 -1.32 8.59 1.10
N GLN A 17 -0.77 9.75 0.73
CA GLN A 17 -0.65 10.89 1.63
C GLN A 17 -2.01 11.37 2.10
N LEU A 18 -2.97 11.47 1.17
CA LEU A 18 -4.33 11.85 1.51
C LEU A 18 -4.97 10.83 2.45
N ALA A 19 -4.81 9.54 2.15
CA ALA A 19 -5.33 8.46 2.98
C ALA A 19 -4.76 8.54 4.40
N GLU A 20 -3.45 8.75 4.52
CA GLU A 20 -2.78 8.85 5.81
C GLU A 20 -3.30 10.02 6.63
N ARG A 21 -3.51 11.17 6.00
CA ARG A 21 -4.06 12.35 6.69
C ARG A 21 -5.49 12.10 7.15
N ARG A 22 -6.29 11.41 6.35
CA ARG A 22 -7.66 11.07 6.72
C ARG A 22 -7.70 10.07 7.88
N LYS A 23 -6.84 9.05 7.82
CA LYS A 23 -6.70 8.07 8.90
C LYS A 23 -6.29 8.77 10.20
N ALA A 24 -5.34 9.69 10.14
CA ALA A 24 -4.87 10.41 11.31
C ALA A 24 -5.97 11.24 11.99
N ARG A 25 -6.98 11.68 11.24
CA ARG A 25 -8.13 12.41 11.76
C ARG A 25 -9.24 11.48 12.27
N GLY A 26 -9.02 10.17 12.23
CA GLY A 26 -10.01 9.20 12.66
C GLY A 26 -11.06 8.85 11.61
N LEU A 27 -10.87 9.27 10.36
CA LEU A 27 -11.79 8.90 9.29
C LEU A 27 -11.50 7.48 8.81
N LYS A 28 -12.56 6.75 8.52
CA LYS A 28 -12.45 5.41 7.95
C LYS A 28 -12.09 5.51 6.47
N LEU A 29 -11.12 4.71 6.04
CA LEU A 29 -10.64 4.75 4.66
C LEU A 29 -11.57 3.95 3.73
N ASN A 30 -11.76 4.46 2.52
CA ASN A 30 -12.47 3.72 1.48
C ASN A 30 -11.51 2.77 0.77
N TYR A 31 -12.04 2.00 -0.20
CA TYR A 31 -11.25 1.00 -0.92
C TYR A 31 -10.00 1.59 -1.60
N PRO A 32 -10.11 2.62 -2.47
CA PRO A 32 -8.92 3.16 -3.12
C PRO A 32 -7.90 3.73 -2.14
N GLU A 33 -8.35 4.35 -1.07
CA GLU A 33 -7.46 4.90 -0.05
C GLU A 33 -6.69 3.79 0.66
N ALA A 34 -7.36 2.72 1.00
CA ALA A 34 -6.74 1.58 1.67
C ALA A 34 -5.69 0.93 0.77
N VAL A 35 -6.03 0.68 -0.49
CA VAL A 35 -5.10 0.07 -1.45
C VAL A 35 -3.89 0.98 -1.69
N ALA A 36 -4.12 2.29 -1.83
CA ALA A 36 -3.04 3.24 -2.07
C ALA A 36 -2.06 3.28 -0.89
N LEU A 37 -2.57 3.30 0.32
CA LEU A 37 -1.71 3.37 1.50
C LEU A 37 -0.87 2.10 1.66
N ILE A 38 -1.50 0.94 1.53
CA ILE A 38 -0.77 -0.33 1.62
C ILE A 38 0.31 -0.40 0.52
N SER A 39 -0.06 -0.08 -0.72
CA SER A 39 0.87 -0.13 -1.85
C SER A 39 2.07 0.79 -1.65
N PHE A 40 1.82 2.02 -1.19
CA PHE A 40 2.88 2.99 -0.96
C PHE A 40 3.84 2.52 0.12
N GLU A 41 3.32 2.00 1.22
CA GLU A 41 4.17 1.49 2.31
C GLU A 41 5.05 0.32 1.86
N ILE A 42 4.51 -0.55 1.01
CA ILE A 42 5.29 -1.64 0.41
C ILE A 42 6.42 -1.08 -0.45
N MET A 43 6.13 -0.10 -1.28
CA MET A 43 7.15 0.52 -2.15
C MET A 43 8.26 1.17 -1.34
N GLU A 44 7.91 1.87 -0.26
CA GLU A 44 8.89 2.50 0.61
C GLU A 44 9.72 1.46 1.37
N GLY A 45 9.09 0.39 1.81
CA GLY A 45 9.81 -0.71 2.44
C GLY A 45 10.85 -1.35 1.52
N ALA A 46 10.51 -1.52 0.24
CA ALA A 46 11.46 -2.02 -0.76
C ALA A 46 12.63 -1.05 -0.94
N ARG A 47 12.34 0.24 -0.98
CA ARG A 47 13.37 1.28 -1.08
C ARG A 47 14.30 1.26 0.14
N ASP A 48 13.75 0.94 1.30
CA ASP A 48 14.52 0.84 2.55
C ASP A 48 15.38 -0.45 2.62
N GLY A 49 15.23 -1.35 1.67
CA GLY A 49 16.03 -2.57 1.62
C GLY A 49 15.39 -3.78 2.29
N ARG A 50 14.10 -3.71 2.64
CA ARG A 50 13.41 -4.86 3.22
C ARG A 50 13.18 -5.93 2.14
N SER A 51 13.13 -7.20 2.55
CA SER A 51 12.95 -8.31 1.62
C SER A 51 11.48 -8.44 1.19
N VAL A 52 11.26 -9.16 0.07
CA VAL A 52 9.89 -9.47 -0.38
C VAL A 52 9.11 -10.19 0.72
N ALA A 53 9.72 -11.21 1.34
CA ALA A 53 9.06 -11.97 2.40
C ALA A 53 8.67 -11.09 3.58
N ASP A 54 9.56 -10.19 3.98
CA ASP A 54 9.32 -9.25 5.06
C ASP A 54 8.15 -8.32 4.73
N LEU A 55 8.11 -7.81 3.50
CA LEU A 55 7.04 -6.90 3.07
C LEU A 55 5.70 -7.60 2.94
N MET A 56 5.69 -8.89 2.58
CA MET A 56 4.45 -9.68 2.55
C MET A 56 3.82 -9.77 3.94
N SER A 57 4.63 -9.90 4.97
CA SER A 57 4.15 -9.88 6.35
C SER A 57 3.76 -8.49 6.81
N TYR A 58 4.62 -7.51 6.54
CA TYR A 58 4.38 -6.12 6.92
C TYR A 58 3.10 -5.56 6.30
N GLY A 59 2.82 -5.93 5.06
CA GLY A 59 1.62 -5.46 4.36
C GLY A 59 0.31 -5.82 5.08
N ARG A 60 0.35 -6.81 5.96
CA ARG A 60 -0.82 -7.23 6.75
C ARG A 60 -0.94 -6.49 8.08
N GLU A 61 0.00 -5.60 8.36
CA GLU A 61 0.04 -4.84 9.62
C GLU A 61 -0.26 -3.36 9.43
N ILE A 62 -0.40 -2.90 8.18
CA ILE A 62 -0.54 -1.47 7.88
C ILE A 62 -1.92 -0.97 8.28
N LEU A 63 -2.97 -1.72 7.95
CA LEU A 63 -4.36 -1.33 8.25
C LEU A 63 -5.09 -2.47 8.95
N SER A 64 -5.90 -2.11 9.94
CA SER A 64 -6.83 -3.02 10.59
C SER A 64 -8.25 -2.77 10.08
N ARG A 65 -9.19 -3.63 10.46
CA ARG A 65 -10.61 -3.45 10.10
C ARG A 65 -11.18 -2.15 10.62
N GLU A 66 -10.70 -1.69 11.76
CA GLU A 66 -11.19 -0.42 12.34
C GLU A 66 -10.74 0.80 11.55
N ASP A 67 -9.71 0.67 10.73
CA ASP A 67 -9.18 1.78 9.94
C ASP A 67 -9.96 2.02 8.66
N VAL A 68 -10.84 1.10 8.26
CA VAL A 68 -11.49 1.14 6.95
C VAL A 68 -13.01 1.11 7.09
N MET A 69 -13.69 1.57 6.05
CA MET A 69 -15.15 1.54 5.99
C MET A 69 -15.64 0.09 5.96
N GLU A 70 -16.89 -0.12 6.39
CA GLU A 70 -17.50 -1.43 6.37
C GLU A 70 -17.45 -2.03 4.96
N GLY A 71 -17.07 -3.30 4.87
CA GLY A 71 -16.97 -4.02 3.61
C GLY A 71 -15.64 -3.90 2.88
N VAL A 72 -14.81 -2.92 3.23
CA VAL A 72 -13.53 -2.71 2.54
C VAL A 72 -12.57 -3.86 2.79
N ALA A 73 -12.48 -4.36 4.01
CA ALA A 73 -11.57 -5.47 4.32
C ALA A 73 -11.87 -6.69 3.44
N GLU A 74 -13.15 -6.99 3.21
CA GLU A 74 -13.57 -8.11 2.37
C GLU A 74 -13.34 -7.86 0.88
N MET A 75 -13.34 -6.60 0.45
CA MET A 75 -13.10 -6.24 -0.95
C MET A 75 -11.63 -6.36 -1.34
N VAL A 76 -10.72 -6.28 -0.37
CA VAL A 76 -9.27 -6.34 -0.64
C VAL A 76 -8.76 -7.73 -0.32
N ASP A 77 -8.93 -8.66 -1.28
CA ASP A 77 -8.41 -10.03 -1.15
C ASP A 77 -6.90 -10.04 -1.14
N GLU A 78 -6.30 -9.26 -2.01
CA GLU A 78 -4.86 -9.14 -2.09
C GLU A 78 -4.48 -7.79 -2.69
N VAL A 79 -3.26 -7.37 -2.41
CA VAL A 79 -2.65 -6.20 -3.04
C VAL A 79 -1.37 -6.67 -3.71
N GLN A 80 -1.24 -6.36 -5.00
CA GLN A 80 -0.03 -6.66 -5.76
C GLN A 80 0.68 -5.35 -6.08
N VAL A 81 1.95 -5.28 -5.74
CA VAL A 81 2.74 -4.07 -5.90
C VAL A 81 4.04 -4.41 -6.60
N GLU A 82 4.29 -3.73 -7.72
CA GLU A 82 5.60 -3.78 -8.35
C GLU A 82 6.49 -2.75 -7.67
N ALA A 83 7.55 -3.21 -7.01
CA ALA A 83 8.42 -2.34 -6.23
C ALA A 83 9.87 -2.52 -6.65
N THR A 84 10.65 -1.45 -6.49
CA THR A 84 12.08 -1.46 -6.84
C THR A 84 12.90 -1.72 -5.58
N PHE A 85 13.53 -2.88 -5.55
CA PHE A 85 14.43 -3.31 -4.50
C PHE A 85 15.88 -2.96 -4.89
N PRO A 86 16.83 -3.02 -3.95
CA PRO A 86 18.24 -2.75 -4.31
C PRO A 86 18.78 -3.63 -5.43
N ASP A 87 18.26 -4.85 -5.56
CA ASP A 87 18.69 -5.80 -6.59
C ASP A 87 17.73 -5.92 -7.79
N GLY A 88 16.80 -4.99 -7.91
CA GLY A 88 15.91 -4.93 -9.08
C GLY A 88 14.43 -4.86 -8.74
N THR A 89 13.62 -4.80 -9.78
CA THR A 89 12.16 -4.71 -9.66
C THR A 89 11.56 -6.08 -9.43
N LYS A 90 10.67 -6.18 -8.43
CA LYS A 90 10.00 -7.43 -8.08
C LYS A 90 8.54 -7.16 -7.76
N LEU A 91 7.70 -8.19 -7.93
CA LEU A 91 6.30 -8.12 -7.54
C LEU A 91 6.15 -8.61 -6.11
N VAL A 92 5.47 -7.80 -5.29
CA VAL A 92 5.11 -8.19 -3.92
C VAL A 92 3.60 -8.42 -3.89
N THR A 93 3.18 -9.59 -3.46
CA THR A 93 1.76 -9.90 -3.28
C THR A 93 1.47 -10.04 -1.80
N VAL A 94 0.56 -9.21 -1.30
CA VAL A 94 0.10 -9.28 0.10
C VAL A 94 -1.29 -9.87 0.10
N HIS A 95 -1.44 -11.06 0.69
CA HIS A 95 -2.73 -11.75 0.77
C HIS A 95 -3.49 -11.30 2.01
N THR A 96 -4.77 -11.06 1.86
CA THR A 96 -5.67 -10.68 2.95
C THR A 96 -5.06 -9.59 3.84
N PRO A 97 -4.76 -8.42 3.26
CA PRO A 97 -3.97 -7.42 3.99
C PRO A 97 -4.70 -6.76 5.16
N ILE A 98 -6.03 -6.77 5.18
CA ILE A 98 -6.80 -6.10 6.23
C ILE A 98 -7.55 -7.15 7.05
N ASN A 99 -7.10 -7.31 8.28
CA ASN A 99 -7.62 -8.34 9.20
C ASN A 99 -8.36 -7.75 10.38
#